data_ccf992cd65e23aaa9dd5d19159fdf186
#
_entry.id   ccf992cd65e23aaa9dd5d19159fdf186
#
_cell.length_a   1.000
_cell.length_b   1.000
_cell.length_c   1.000
_cell.angle_alpha   90.00
_cell.angle_beta   90.00
_cell.angle_gamma   90.00
#
_symmetry.space_group_name_H-M   'P 1'
#
loop_
_entity.id
_entity.type
_entity.pdbx_description
1 polymer ?
#
loop_
_entity_poly.entity_id
_entity_poly.type
_entity_poly.pdbx_seq_one_letter_code
_entity_poly.pdbx_strand_id
1 'polypeptide(L)'
;MKSENITVKLFLLRQEIGSISKDSKNPFYNSKYFDINTLIKQLNPFLEKHKILLLQPIINNEVKTILQCIDDNSFRDSSIPLSTNLDAQKKGSEITYFRRYTLASLLGLESVDDDGNLAKKSLPHLLDNSDEFQNSKAKLKSGKITMAGIKTHY
;
A
#
# COMPACT_ATOMS: atom_id res chain seq x y z
N MET A 1 3.79 -28.72 26.72
CA MET A 1 3.74 -27.23 26.59
C MET A 1 2.50 -26.89 25.79
N LYS A 2 1.63 -26.01 26.27
CA LYS A 2 0.52 -25.49 25.44
C LYS A 2 1.11 -24.78 24.25
N SER A 3 0.69 -25.13 23.03
CA SER A 3 1.09 -24.38 21.84
C SER A 3 0.55 -22.95 21.94
N GLU A 4 1.40 -21.97 21.63
CA GLU A 4 0.99 -20.57 21.56
C GLU A 4 0.10 -20.38 20.33
N ASN A 5 -1.08 -19.81 20.53
CA ASN A 5 -2.00 -19.52 19.42
C ASN A 5 -1.51 -18.32 18.59
N ILE A 6 -2.14 -18.09 17.43
CA ILE A 6 -1.77 -17.00 16.51
C ILE A 6 -1.74 -15.63 17.18
N THR A 7 -2.61 -15.35 18.16
CA THR A 7 -2.66 -14.03 18.81
C THR A 7 -1.39 -13.75 19.61
N VAL A 8 -0.91 -14.74 20.38
CA VAL A 8 0.34 -14.62 21.14
C VAL A 8 1.53 -14.48 20.20
N LYS A 9 1.57 -15.31 19.15
CA LYS A 9 2.66 -15.26 18.15
C LYS A 9 2.71 -13.94 17.41
N LEU A 10 1.58 -13.36 17.03
CA LEU A 10 1.52 -12.03 16.39
C LEU A 10 1.94 -10.93 17.36
N PHE A 11 1.60 -11.02 18.62
CA PHE A 11 2.08 -10.09 19.63
C PHE A 11 3.61 -10.10 19.73
N LEU A 12 4.22 -11.29 19.85
CA LEU A 12 5.68 -11.44 19.92
C LEU A 12 6.37 -10.96 18.64
N LEU A 13 5.84 -11.34 17.47
CA LEU A 13 6.34 -10.89 16.17
C LEU A 13 6.32 -9.36 16.06
N ARG A 14 5.25 -8.71 16.48
CA ARG A 14 5.16 -7.23 16.46
C ARG A 14 6.17 -6.56 17.39
N GLN A 15 6.46 -7.15 18.55
CA GLN A 15 7.50 -6.64 19.46
C GLN A 15 8.88 -6.69 18.79
N GLU A 16 9.19 -7.75 18.07
CA GLU A 16 10.46 -7.89 17.36
C GLU A 16 10.56 -6.90 16.18
N ILE A 17 9.55 -6.78 15.36
CA ILE A 17 9.50 -5.79 14.28
C ILE A 17 9.64 -4.37 14.85
N GLY A 18 8.94 -4.04 15.93
CA GLY A 18 8.99 -2.74 16.57
C GLY A 18 10.35 -2.42 17.22
N SER A 19 11.07 -3.43 17.76
CA SER A 19 12.41 -3.23 18.33
C SER A 19 13.47 -2.95 17.27
N ILE A 20 13.31 -3.52 16.07
CA ILE A 20 14.19 -3.24 14.94
C ILE A 20 13.99 -1.80 14.42
N SER A 21 12.81 -1.22 14.64
CA SER A 21 12.48 0.15 14.18
C SER A 21 13.22 1.26 14.91
N LYS A 22 13.76 1.01 16.08
CA LYS A 22 14.52 2.01 16.87
C LYS A 22 15.94 2.23 16.35
N ASP A 23 16.46 1.32 15.56
CA ASP A 23 17.74 1.50 14.87
C ASP A 23 17.52 2.21 13.53
N SER A 24 18.22 3.31 13.32
CA SER A 24 18.12 4.23 12.17
C SER A 24 18.35 3.59 10.78
N LYS A 25 18.45 2.28 10.70
CA LYS A 25 18.64 1.49 9.47
C LYS A 25 17.47 0.54 9.18
N ASN A 26 16.34 0.66 9.90
CA ASN A 26 15.24 -0.27 9.67
C ASN A 26 14.53 0.04 8.34
N PRO A 27 14.53 -0.90 7.40
CA PRO A 27 13.89 -0.72 6.12
C PRO A 27 12.35 -0.56 6.22
N PHE A 28 11.71 -1.00 7.33
CA PHE A 28 10.27 -0.84 7.54
C PHE A 28 9.84 0.62 7.75
N TYR A 29 10.76 1.51 8.19
CA TYR A 29 10.44 2.92 8.50
C TYR A 29 11.09 3.94 7.57
N ASN A 30 12.09 3.55 6.77
CA ASN A 30 12.81 4.47 5.88
C ASN A 30 12.36 4.40 4.40
N SER A 31 11.46 3.50 4.05
CA SER A 31 10.96 3.37 2.70
C SER A 31 9.64 4.12 2.58
N LYS A 32 9.60 5.15 1.76
CA LYS A 32 8.36 5.86 1.41
C LYS A 32 7.34 4.96 0.70
N TYR A 33 7.75 3.76 0.28
CA TYR A 33 6.90 2.82 -0.45
C TYR A 33 7.47 1.41 -0.39
N PHE A 34 6.77 0.50 0.32
CA PHE A 34 7.10 -0.93 0.29
C PHE A 34 6.38 -1.58 -0.88
N ASP A 35 7.12 -2.14 -1.83
CA ASP A 35 6.50 -3.14 -2.69
C ASP A 35 6.22 -4.42 -1.89
N ILE A 36 5.19 -5.16 -2.30
CA ILE A 36 4.73 -6.34 -1.55
C ILE A 36 5.81 -7.42 -1.44
N ASN A 37 6.68 -7.58 -2.45
CA ASN A 37 7.71 -8.61 -2.45
C ASN A 37 8.81 -8.27 -1.44
N THR A 38 9.22 -7.01 -1.38
CA THR A 38 10.16 -6.51 -0.37
C THR A 38 9.60 -6.69 1.02
N LEU A 39 8.32 -6.35 1.25
CA LEU A 39 7.66 -6.53 2.53
C LEU A 39 7.65 -8.00 2.97
N ILE A 40 7.23 -8.93 2.09
CA ILE A 40 7.21 -10.36 2.37
C ILE A 40 8.62 -10.88 2.67
N LYS A 41 9.61 -10.49 1.85
CA LYS A 41 11.01 -10.90 2.04
C LYS A 41 11.55 -10.50 3.42
N GLN A 42 11.20 -9.32 3.90
CA GLN A 42 11.61 -8.82 5.21
C GLN A 42 10.85 -9.49 6.37
N LEU A 43 9.58 -9.86 6.16
CA LEU A 43 8.78 -10.53 7.17
C LEU A 43 9.09 -12.02 7.33
N ASN A 44 9.54 -12.69 6.26
CA ASN A 44 9.75 -14.14 6.25
C ASN A 44 10.58 -14.67 7.42
N PRO A 45 11.73 -14.09 7.81
CA PRO A 45 12.51 -14.60 8.94
C PRO A 45 11.72 -14.59 10.26
N PHE A 46 10.86 -13.59 10.47
CA PHE A 46 10.03 -13.50 11.68
C PHE A 46 8.86 -14.48 11.61
N LEU A 47 8.22 -14.62 10.45
CA LEU A 47 7.14 -15.58 10.23
C LEU A 47 7.61 -17.01 10.47
N GLU A 48 8.78 -17.38 9.92
CA GLU A 48 9.40 -18.69 10.13
C GLU A 48 9.73 -18.93 11.60
N LYS A 49 10.38 -17.97 12.28
CA LYS A 49 10.73 -18.06 13.69
C LYS A 49 9.52 -18.36 14.57
N HIS A 50 8.40 -17.69 14.30
CA HIS A 50 7.16 -17.82 15.05
C HIS A 50 6.23 -18.92 14.50
N LYS A 51 6.66 -19.68 13.47
CA LYS A 51 5.84 -20.73 12.82
C LYS A 51 4.49 -20.20 12.36
N ILE A 52 4.50 -19.07 11.65
CA ILE A 52 3.33 -18.45 11.06
C ILE A 52 3.38 -18.62 9.55
N LEU A 53 2.32 -19.21 8.99
CA LEU A 53 2.13 -19.34 7.55
C LEU A 53 1.39 -18.10 7.03
N LEU A 54 1.98 -17.43 6.02
CA LEU A 54 1.35 -16.33 5.30
C LEU A 54 0.71 -16.87 4.02
N LEU A 55 -0.59 -16.64 3.85
CA LEU A 55 -1.34 -16.94 2.64
C LEU A 55 -2.02 -15.67 2.12
N GLN A 56 -2.05 -15.50 0.80
CA GLN A 56 -2.73 -14.37 0.16
C GLN A 56 -3.63 -14.84 -1.01
N PRO A 57 -4.67 -15.62 -0.74
CA PRO A 57 -5.58 -16.09 -1.77
C PRO A 57 -6.55 -15.00 -2.23
N ILE A 58 -7.10 -15.19 -3.44
CA ILE A 58 -8.25 -14.46 -3.93
C ILE A 58 -9.46 -15.38 -3.80
N ILE A 59 -10.42 -15.00 -2.96
CA ILE A 59 -11.62 -15.79 -2.67
C ILE A 59 -12.84 -14.86 -2.74
N ASN A 60 -13.88 -15.28 -3.46
CA ASN A 60 -15.13 -14.52 -3.60
C ASN A 60 -14.93 -13.07 -4.05
N ASN A 61 -14.04 -12.85 -5.03
CA ASN A 61 -13.67 -11.53 -5.54
C ASN A 61 -13.06 -10.60 -4.48
N GLU A 62 -12.40 -11.15 -3.45
CA GLU A 62 -11.66 -10.42 -2.44
C GLU A 62 -10.21 -10.87 -2.41
N VAL A 63 -9.29 -9.93 -2.22
CA VAL A 63 -7.91 -10.23 -1.82
C VAL A 63 -7.91 -10.45 -0.32
N LYS A 64 -7.50 -11.64 0.12
CA LYS A 64 -7.34 -11.97 1.53
C LYS A 64 -5.88 -12.12 1.89
N THR A 65 -5.52 -11.67 3.09
CA THR A 65 -4.28 -12.05 3.76
C THR A 65 -4.64 -12.84 5.00
N ILE A 66 -4.07 -14.03 5.13
CA ILE A 66 -4.29 -14.93 6.26
C ILE A 66 -2.93 -15.20 6.89
N LEU A 67 -2.83 -14.99 8.20
CA LEU A 67 -1.70 -15.41 9.03
C LEU A 67 -2.17 -16.55 9.91
N GLN A 68 -1.65 -17.76 9.66
CA GLN A 68 -2.06 -19.00 10.31
C GLN A 68 -0.92 -19.56 11.18
N CYS A 69 -1.24 -19.91 12.40
CA CYS A 69 -0.33 -20.66 13.26
C CYS A 69 -0.22 -22.12 12.79
N ILE A 70 1.00 -22.62 12.57
CA ILE A 70 1.24 -24.00 12.12
C ILE A 70 0.94 -25.01 13.24
N ASP A 71 1.10 -24.62 14.51
CA ASP A 71 0.99 -25.55 15.62
C ASP A 71 -0.47 -25.90 16.00
N ASP A 72 -1.42 -24.97 15.86
CA ASP A 72 -2.81 -25.14 16.28
C ASP A 72 -3.86 -24.76 15.22
N ASN A 73 -3.41 -24.36 14.02
CA ASN A 73 -4.24 -23.87 12.92
C ASN A 73 -5.08 -22.61 13.23
N SER A 74 -4.90 -21.96 14.37
CA SER A 74 -5.54 -20.68 14.64
C SER A 74 -5.05 -19.63 13.63
N PHE A 75 -5.90 -18.69 13.25
CA PHE A 75 -5.55 -17.68 12.24
C PHE A 75 -6.16 -16.31 12.53
N ARG A 76 -5.63 -15.31 11.85
CA ARG A 76 -6.20 -13.98 11.69
C ARG A 76 -6.14 -13.62 10.22
N ASP A 77 -7.15 -12.89 9.76
CA ASP A 77 -7.25 -12.45 8.36
C ASP A 77 -7.66 -10.99 8.22
N SER A 78 -7.43 -10.48 7.03
CA SER A 78 -7.87 -9.19 6.55
C SER A 78 -8.23 -9.34 5.08
N SER A 79 -9.30 -8.69 4.61
CA SER A 79 -9.70 -8.75 3.21
C SER A 79 -10.15 -7.40 2.67
N ILE A 80 -10.00 -7.24 1.35
CA ILE A 80 -10.49 -6.09 0.61
C ILE A 80 -11.17 -6.60 -0.66
N PRO A 81 -12.40 -6.15 -0.98
CA PRO A 81 -13.10 -6.53 -2.19
C PRO A 81 -12.42 -5.93 -3.44
N LEU A 82 -12.37 -6.72 -4.50
CA LEU A 82 -11.88 -6.28 -5.81
C LEU A 82 -12.98 -5.58 -6.60
N SER A 83 -12.59 -4.58 -7.37
CA SER A 83 -13.47 -3.90 -8.32
C SER A 83 -13.99 -4.86 -9.39
N THR A 84 -15.24 -4.73 -9.79
CA THR A 84 -15.87 -5.63 -10.76
C THR A 84 -15.61 -5.24 -12.22
N ASN A 85 -15.35 -3.95 -12.50
CA ASN A 85 -15.35 -3.36 -13.84
C ASN A 85 -13.94 -2.98 -14.35
N LEU A 86 -12.90 -3.69 -13.94
CA LEU A 86 -11.54 -3.46 -14.40
C LEU A 86 -11.13 -4.46 -15.48
N ASP A 87 -10.31 -3.99 -16.44
CA ASP A 87 -9.60 -4.88 -17.35
C ASP A 87 -8.55 -5.73 -16.58
N ALA A 88 -8.06 -6.80 -17.20
CA ALA A 88 -7.17 -7.75 -16.55
C ALA A 88 -5.87 -7.13 -16.04
N GLN A 89 -5.31 -6.14 -16.74
CA GLN A 89 -4.07 -5.48 -16.34
C GLN A 89 -4.29 -4.61 -15.11
N LYS A 90 -5.35 -3.82 -15.09
CA LYS A 90 -5.72 -2.98 -13.93
C LYS A 90 -6.08 -3.85 -12.73
N LYS A 91 -6.80 -4.97 -12.97
CA LYS A 91 -7.12 -5.93 -11.91
C LYS A 91 -5.84 -6.55 -11.31
N GLY A 92 -4.85 -6.91 -12.10
CA GLY A 92 -3.55 -7.39 -11.61
C GLY A 92 -2.83 -6.35 -10.74
N SER A 93 -2.88 -5.08 -11.13
CA SER A 93 -2.32 -3.97 -10.34
C SER A 93 -3.07 -3.78 -9.02
N GLU A 94 -4.42 -3.83 -9.05
CA GLU A 94 -5.27 -3.73 -7.87
C GLU A 94 -5.01 -4.87 -6.87
N ILE A 95 -4.87 -6.12 -7.36
CA ILE A 95 -4.52 -7.28 -6.53
C ILE A 95 -3.19 -7.05 -5.82
N THR A 96 -2.16 -6.61 -6.54
CA THR A 96 -0.83 -6.33 -5.97
C THR A 96 -0.90 -5.24 -4.90
N TYR A 97 -1.68 -4.20 -5.14
CA TYR A 97 -1.94 -3.11 -4.23
C TYR A 97 -2.63 -3.61 -2.95
N PHE A 98 -3.73 -4.35 -3.06
CA PHE A 98 -4.49 -4.84 -1.92
C PHE A 98 -3.77 -5.93 -1.12
N ARG A 99 -2.93 -6.75 -1.75
CA ARG A 99 -2.04 -7.68 -1.02
C ARG A 99 -1.14 -6.95 -0.03
N ARG A 100 -0.61 -5.80 -0.41
CA ARG A 100 0.21 -4.97 0.49
C ARG A 100 -0.63 -4.39 1.62
N TYR A 101 -1.77 -3.79 1.32
CA TYR A 101 -2.61 -3.15 2.33
C TYR A 101 -3.21 -4.14 3.33
N THR A 102 -3.70 -5.28 2.88
CA THR A 102 -4.24 -6.32 3.77
C THR A 102 -3.16 -6.86 4.71
N LEU A 103 -1.93 -7.06 4.23
CA LEU A 103 -0.82 -7.54 5.06
C LEU A 103 -0.35 -6.46 6.05
N ALA A 104 -0.15 -5.24 5.59
CA ALA A 104 0.28 -4.13 6.44
C ALA A 104 -0.75 -3.82 7.54
N SER A 105 -2.04 -3.77 7.18
CA SER A 105 -3.15 -3.56 8.11
C SER A 105 -3.23 -4.66 9.17
N LEU A 106 -3.14 -5.93 8.76
CA LEU A 106 -3.22 -7.07 9.67
C LEU A 106 -2.08 -7.09 10.69
N LEU A 107 -0.89 -6.68 10.28
CA LEU A 107 0.28 -6.57 11.15
C LEU A 107 0.36 -5.24 11.90
N GLY A 108 -0.52 -4.27 11.59
CA GLY A 108 -0.48 -2.93 12.19
C GLY A 108 0.83 -2.20 11.89
N LEU A 109 1.36 -2.37 10.67
CA LEU A 109 2.55 -1.66 10.23
C LEU A 109 2.17 -0.22 9.90
N GLU A 110 2.99 0.73 10.36
CA GLU A 110 2.84 2.12 9.96
C GLU A 110 3.28 2.29 8.51
N SER A 111 2.35 2.65 7.63
CA SER A 111 2.69 3.19 6.32
C SER A 111 2.86 4.71 6.47
N VAL A 112 3.97 5.25 6.04
CA VAL A 112 4.02 6.69 5.77
C VAL A 112 3.18 6.90 4.51
N ASP A 113 1.90 7.21 4.70
CA ASP A 113 0.98 7.49 3.62
C ASP A 113 1.43 8.75 2.89
N ASP A 114 2.12 8.56 1.78
CA ASP A 114 2.36 9.61 0.78
C ASP A 114 1.14 9.77 -0.16
N ASP A 115 0.13 8.90 -0.01
CA ASP A 115 -1.10 8.91 -0.81
C ASP A 115 -1.93 10.20 -0.57
N GLY A 116 -1.82 10.80 0.60
CA GLY A 116 -2.40 12.12 0.88
C GLY A 116 -1.75 13.27 0.10
N ASN A 117 -0.50 13.12 -0.33
CA ASN A 117 0.19 14.13 -1.15
C ASN A 117 -0.06 13.94 -2.65
N LEU A 118 -0.37 12.71 -3.10
CA LEU A 118 -0.80 12.47 -4.49
C LEU A 118 -2.25 12.91 -4.71
N ALA A 119 -3.12 12.76 -3.72
CA ALA A 119 -4.48 13.29 -3.77
C ALA A 119 -4.50 14.84 -3.64
N LYS A 120 -3.49 15.45 -2.99
CA LYS A 120 -3.30 16.91 -2.95
C LYS A 120 -2.61 17.48 -4.19
N LYS A 121 -2.08 16.66 -5.07
CA LYS A 121 -1.87 17.03 -6.48
C LYS A 121 -3.18 16.86 -7.26
N SER A 122 -4.29 17.32 -6.68
CA SER A 122 -5.38 17.87 -7.50
C SER A 122 -4.70 18.82 -8.47
N LEU A 123 -4.91 18.60 -9.76
CA LEU A 123 -4.55 19.53 -10.83
C LEU A 123 -4.67 20.94 -10.27
N PRO A 124 -3.64 21.79 -10.35
CA PRO A 124 -3.75 23.14 -9.88
C PRO A 124 -5.01 23.69 -10.55
N HIS A 125 -6.06 23.93 -9.77
CA HIS A 125 -7.19 24.69 -10.25
C HIS A 125 -6.62 26.05 -10.63
N LEU A 126 -6.43 26.28 -11.94
CA LEU A 126 -6.13 27.59 -12.47
C LEU A 126 -7.31 28.48 -12.06
N LEU A 127 -7.15 29.17 -10.94
CA LEU A 127 -8.10 30.18 -10.54
C LEU A 127 -8.13 31.25 -11.64
N ASP A 128 -9.31 31.70 -12.03
CA ASP A 128 -9.53 32.66 -13.12
C ASP A 128 -8.67 33.92 -13.02
N ASN A 129 -8.17 34.24 -11.84
CA ASN A 129 -7.31 35.40 -11.57
C ASN A 129 -5.84 35.05 -11.30
N SER A 130 -5.40 33.80 -11.49
CA SER A 130 -4.00 33.47 -11.33
C SER A 130 -3.19 33.99 -12.51
N ASP A 131 -1.95 34.45 -12.25
CA ASP A 131 -1.03 34.90 -13.30
C ASP A 131 -0.78 33.81 -14.35
N GLU A 132 -0.79 32.54 -13.95
CA GLU A 132 -0.64 31.36 -14.81
C GLU A 132 -1.83 31.21 -15.76
N PHE A 133 -3.05 31.44 -15.27
CA PHE A 133 -4.28 31.39 -16.08
C PHE A 133 -4.28 32.53 -17.11
N GLN A 134 -3.93 33.76 -16.70
CA GLN A 134 -3.89 34.92 -17.58
C GLN A 134 -2.79 34.75 -18.64
N ASN A 135 -1.61 34.24 -18.29
CA ASN A 135 -0.53 33.93 -19.21
C ASN A 135 -0.92 32.84 -20.22
N SER A 136 -1.60 31.79 -19.77
CA SER A 136 -2.09 30.68 -20.62
C SER A 136 -3.15 31.20 -21.61
N LYS A 137 -4.07 32.06 -21.15
CA LYS A 137 -5.10 32.70 -21.95
C LYS A 137 -4.48 33.66 -23.02
N ALA A 138 -3.45 34.39 -22.65
CA ALA A 138 -2.73 35.25 -23.58
C ALA A 138 -1.98 34.45 -24.66
N LYS A 139 -1.32 33.36 -24.30
CA LYS A 139 -0.63 32.45 -25.23
C LYS A 139 -1.60 31.77 -26.20
N LEU A 140 -2.80 31.36 -25.73
CA LEU A 140 -3.87 30.83 -26.56
C LEU A 140 -4.35 31.85 -27.60
N LYS A 141 -4.64 33.08 -27.17
CA LYS A 141 -5.08 34.17 -28.07
C LYS A 141 -4.03 34.53 -29.11
N SER A 142 -2.75 34.40 -28.80
CA SER A 142 -1.65 34.63 -29.71
C SER A 142 -1.30 33.46 -30.62
N GLY A 143 -2.00 32.34 -30.54
CA GLY A 143 -1.74 31.11 -31.30
C GLY A 143 -0.44 30.40 -30.94
N LYS A 144 0.23 30.78 -29.85
CA LYS A 144 1.50 30.18 -29.42
C LYS A 144 1.33 28.81 -28.77
N ILE A 145 0.12 28.49 -28.28
CA ILE A 145 -0.25 27.19 -27.74
C ILE A 145 -1.66 26.80 -28.18
N THR A 146 -1.97 25.47 -28.16
CA THR A 146 -3.29 24.96 -28.47
C THR A 146 -3.96 24.45 -27.18
N MET A 147 -5.31 24.27 -27.22
CA MET A 147 -6.03 23.68 -26.10
C MET A 147 -5.56 22.25 -25.75
N ALA A 148 -5.08 21.49 -26.74
CA ALA A 148 -4.48 20.19 -26.51
C ALA A 148 -3.15 20.30 -25.73
N GLY A 149 -2.32 21.30 -26.03
CA GLY A 149 -1.06 21.54 -25.32
C GLY A 149 -1.25 22.00 -23.87
N ILE A 150 -2.36 22.69 -23.56
CA ILE A 150 -2.69 23.04 -22.16
C ILE A 150 -3.04 21.77 -21.35
N LYS A 151 -3.84 20.87 -21.90
CA LYS A 151 -4.25 19.62 -21.22
C LYS A 151 -3.12 18.65 -20.92
N THR A 152 -1.95 18.79 -21.53
CA THR A 152 -0.76 17.96 -21.27
C THR A 152 0.18 18.54 -20.21
N HIS A 153 0.00 19.80 -19.82
CA HIS A 153 0.85 20.49 -18.83
C HIS A 153 0.16 20.77 -17.49
N TYR A 154 -1.17 20.55 -17.44
CA TYR A 154 -1.99 20.74 -16.23
C TYR A 154 -2.89 19.47 -16.04
#